data_f5619529c5ee9000dab9119921a53b1e
#
_entry.id   f5619529c5ee9000dab9119921a53b1e
#
_cell.length_a   1.000
_cell.length_b   1.000
_cell.length_c   1.000
_cell.angle_alpha   90.00
_cell.angle_beta   90.00
_cell.angle_gamma   90.00
#
_symmetry.space_group_name_H-M   'P 1'
#
loop_
_entity.id
_entity.type
_entity.pdbx_description
1 polymer ?
#
loop_
_entity_poly.entity_id
_entity_poly.type
_entity_poly.pdbx_seq_one_letter_code
_entity_poly.pdbx_strand_id
1 'polypeptide(L)'
;MGAIGLPWDKNSIISAVKGEGIVSNFKKQRSEKTESKPSAGILAFAPSHFTIGNIVKKKFFLNSGELRNLGSTAAELALVANGNAQLAISGYAFTWDFAAAWILVKESGNKIYSGDMSMNQWIENNPWKKFFNEGNYNLKELKNWRGKFLGCDKNIAEFMISNIKPNGRKSNNLFRKIRRFFYING
;
A
#
# COMPACT_ATOMS: atom_id res chain seq x y z
N MET A 1 -1.40 -12.02 -13.27
CA MET A 1 0.03 -11.70 -13.39
C MET A 1 0.24 -10.21 -13.13
N GLY A 2 1.34 -9.85 -12.49
CA GLY A 2 1.80 -8.46 -12.30
C GLY A 2 3.31 -8.39 -12.42
N ALA A 3 3.82 -7.28 -12.91
CA ALA A 3 5.26 -7.01 -12.98
C ALA A 3 5.54 -5.53 -12.71
N ILE A 4 6.64 -5.24 -12.02
CA ILE A 4 7.09 -3.88 -11.72
C ILE A 4 8.59 -3.80 -11.97
N GLY A 5 8.99 -2.86 -12.81
CA GLY A 5 10.39 -2.47 -13.01
C GLY A 5 10.77 -1.37 -12.02
N LEU A 6 11.94 -1.48 -11.41
CA LEU A 6 12.47 -0.47 -10.50
C LEU A 6 13.46 0.43 -11.24
N PRO A 7 13.29 1.77 -11.19
CA PRO A 7 14.01 2.68 -12.10
C PRO A 7 15.50 2.87 -11.79
N TRP A 8 15.95 2.51 -10.59
CA TRP A 8 17.35 2.67 -10.14
C TRP A 8 18.27 1.53 -10.52
N ASP A 9 17.74 0.46 -11.09
CA ASP A 9 18.52 -0.64 -11.61
C ASP A 9 17.91 -1.12 -12.93
N LYS A 10 18.66 -1.04 -14.02
CA LYS A 10 18.20 -1.31 -15.39
C LYS A 10 17.58 -2.70 -15.57
N ASN A 11 17.89 -3.64 -14.70
CA ASN A 11 17.43 -5.02 -14.78
C ASN A 11 16.52 -5.42 -13.61
N SER A 12 16.17 -4.50 -12.70
CA SER A 12 15.39 -4.85 -11.52
C SER A 12 13.90 -4.95 -11.86
N ILE A 13 13.47 -6.16 -12.18
CA ILE A 13 12.07 -6.51 -12.38
C ILE A 13 11.65 -7.49 -11.30
N ILE A 14 10.49 -7.21 -10.70
CA ILE A 14 9.80 -8.12 -9.79
C ILE A 14 8.48 -8.47 -10.45
N SER A 15 8.20 -9.75 -10.59
CA SER A 15 6.96 -10.26 -11.20
C SER A 15 6.33 -11.35 -10.38
N ALA A 16 5.03 -11.56 -10.55
CA ALA A 16 4.28 -12.63 -9.92
C ALA A 16 3.17 -13.14 -10.83
N VAL A 17 2.92 -14.45 -10.75
CA VAL A 17 1.73 -15.10 -11.27
C VAL A 17 0.98 -15.72 -10.11
N LYS A 18 -0.34 -15.64 -10.12
CA LYS A 18 -1.18 -16.16 -9.03
C LYS A 18 -0.91 -17.66 -8.83
N GLY A 19 -0.52 -18.03 -7.61
CA GLY A 19 -0.20 -19.40 -7.21
C GLY A 19 1.22 -19.86 -7.51
N GLU A 20 2.07 -19.02 -8.13
CA GLU A 20 3.43 -19.36 -8.54
C GLU A 20 4.51 -18.60 -7.73
N GLY A 21 4.08 -17.73 -6.81
CA GLY A 21 4.99 -16.90 -6.02
C GLY A 21 5.53 -15.71 -6.81
N ILE A 22 6.66 -15.16 -6.35
CA ILE A 22 7.35 -14.04 -6.99
C ILE A 22 8.66 -14.49 -7.65
N VAL A 23 8.95 -13.87 -8.79
CA VAL A 23 10.26 -13.93 -9.44
C VAL A 23 10.89 -12.54 -9.39
N SER A 24 12.11 -12.45 -8.90
CA SER A 24 12.85 -11.22 -8.79
C SER A 24 14.32 -11.45 -9.11
N ASN A 25 14.88 -10.58 -9.93
CA ASN A 25 16.32 -10.48 -10.12
C ASN A 25 16.95 -9.43 -9.17
N PHE A 26 16.16 -8.81 -8.33
CA PHE A 26 16.60 -7.88 -7.33
C PHE A 26 16.97 -8.62 -6.03
N LYS A 27 18.17 -8.37 -5.51
CA LYS A 27 18.69 -9.09 -4.34
C LYS A 27 17.83 -8.83 -3.11
N LYS A 28 17.31 -9.89 -2.51
CA LYS A 28 16.65 -9.84 -1.20
C LYS A 28 17.68 -9.46 -0.14
N GLN A 29 17.47 -8.35 0.56
CA GLN A 29 18.40 -7.88 1.59
C GLN A 29 18.03 -8.36 3.00
N ARG A 30 16.79 -8.79 3.19
CA ARG A 30 16.29 -9.12 4.52
C ARG A 30 16.48 -10.59 4.84
N SER A 31 17.13 -10.89 5.97
CA SER A 31 17.02 -12.21 6.60
C SER A 31 15.60 -12.40 7.15
N GLU A 32 15.11 -13.62 7.18
CA GLU A 32 13.81 -13.93 7.78
C GLU A 32 13.86 -13.68 9.29
N LYS A 33 13.55 -12.45 9.70
CA LYS A 33 13.33 -12.14 11.10
C LYS A 33 11.87 -12.38 11.46
N THR A 34 11.66 -13.11 12.52
CA THR A 34 10.32 -13.48 13.07
C THR A 34 9.79 -12.44 14.07
N GLU A 35 10.16 -11.16 13.91
CA GLU A 35 9.69 -10.13 14.83
C GLU A 35 8.21 -9.79 14.56
N SER A 36 7.41 -9.72 15.62
CA SER A 36 5.99 -9.35 15.57
C SER A 36 5.73 -7.84 15.51
N LYS A 37 6.79 -7.03 15.43
CA LYS A 37 6.75 -5.57 15.33
C LYS A 37 7.76 -5.09 14.30
N PRO A 38 7.54 -3.91 13.71
CA PRO A 38 8.54 -3.30 12.83
C PRO A 38 9.86 -3.08 13.56
N SER A 39 10.96 -3.40 12.89
CA SER A 39 12.31 -3.28 13.43
C SER A 39 12.93 -1.93 13.04
N ALA A 40 13.66 -1.33 13.97
CA ALA A 40 14.53 -0.18 13.66
C ALA A 40 15.59 -0.56 12.60
N GLY A 41 15.97 0.40 11.76
CA GLY A 41 16.96 0.17 10.70
C GLY A 41 16.42 -0.58 9.47
N ILE A 42 15.15 -1.01 9.45
CA ILE A 42 14.52 -1.59 8.27
C ILE A 42 13.61 -0.56 7.61
N LEU A 43 13.70 -0.47 6.28
CA LEU A 43 12.90 0.47 5.49
C LEU A 43 11.40 0.28 5.70
N ALA A 44 10.71 1.39 5.82
CA ALA A 44 9.28 1.50 5.91
C ALA A 44 8.82 2.69 5.06
N PHE A 45 7.73 2.56 4.32
CA PHE A 45 7.25 3.61 3.43
C PHE A 45 5.93 4.19 3.89
N ALA A 46 5.91 5.51 4.05
CA ALA A 46 4.69 6.26 4.31
C ALA A 46 4.80 7.67 3.72
N PRO A 47 3.81 8.15 2.97
CA PRO A 47 3.79 9.54 2.52
C PRO A 47 3.60 10.47 3.72
N SER A 48 4.12 11.68 3.66
CA SER A 48 4.03 12.67 4.75
C SER A 48 2.61 12.95 5.24
N HIS A 49 1.63 12.75 4.37
CA HIS A 49 0.21 12.99 4.65
C HIS A 49 -0.60 11.71 4.97
N PHE A 50 0.05 10.56 5.21
CA PHE A 50 -0.68 9.30 5.45
C PHE A 50 -1.60 9.36 6.69
N THR A 51 -1.29 10.19 7.66
CA THR A 51 -2.12 10.42 8.86
C THR A 51 -3.44 11.12 8.55
N ILE A 52 -3.56 11.85 7.42
CA ILE A 52 -4.82 12.53 7.04
C ILE A 52 -5.91 11.50 6.74
N GLY A 53 -5.53 10.38 6.13
CA GLY A 53 -6.45 9.31 5.78
C GLY A 53 -6.51 8.15 6.77
N ASN A 54 -5.72 8.19 7.85
CA ASN A 54 -5.60 7.11 8.81
C ASN A 54 -5.56 7.63 10.25
N ILE A 55 -6.13 6.85 11.16
CA ILE A 55 -5.96 7.03 12.60
C ILE A 55 -4.75 6.22 13.00
N VAL A 56 -3.72 6.89 13.51
CA VAL A 56 -2.43 6.30 13.83
C VAL A 56 -2.15 6.44 15.33
N LYS A 57 -1.91 5.33 16.01
CA LYS A 57 -1.56 5.34 17.43
C LYS A 57 -0.09 5.75 17.62
N LYS A 58 0.23 6.42 18.72
CA LYS A 58 1.59 6.84 19.08
C LYS A 58 2.59 5.68 19.03
N LYS A 59 2.16 4.48 19.42
CA LYS A 59 2.99 3.26 19.42
C LYS A 59 3.53 2.90 18.02
N PHE A 60 2.82 3.24 16.94
CA PHE A 60 3.33 3.06 15.59
C PHE A 60 4.59 3.88 15.37
N PHE A 61 4.57 5.18 15.67
CA PHE A 61 5.72 6.07 15.45
C PHE A 61 6.97 5.67 16.24
N LEU A 62 6.78 5.05 17.41
CA LEU A 62 7.89 4.54 18.23
C LEU A 62 8.51 3.25 17.68
N ASN A 63 7.83 2.56 16.76
CA ASN A 63 8.22 1.24 16.24
C ASN A 63 8.03 1.16 14.71
N SER A 64 8.09 2.25 13.99
CA SER A 64 7.81 2.25 12.55
C SER A 64 8.99 1.85 11.66
N GLY A 65 10.17 1.72 12.23
CA GLY A 65 11.40 1.53 11.45
C GLY A 65 11.88 2.81 10.78
N GLU A 66 12.64 2.68 9.70
CA GLU A 66 13.17 3.80 8.91
C GLU A 66 12.15 4.30 7.91
N LEU A 67 11.31 5.25 8.35
CA LEU A 67 10.26 5.83 7.49
C LEU A 67 10.87 6.67 6.36
N ARG A 68 10.46 6.36 5.14
CA ARG A 68 10.84 7.06 3.91
C ARG A 68 9.62 7.26 3.02
N ASN A 69 9.76 8.07 2.00
CA ASN A 69 8.77 8.26 0.94
C ASN A 69 9.52 8.29 -0.40
N LEU A 70 9.23 7.31 -1.26
CA LEU A 70 9.76 7.28 -2.63
C LEU A 70 8.84 8.02 -3.61
N GLY A 71 7.59 8.24 -3.21
CA GLY A 71 6.57 8.83 -4.09
C GLY A 71 6.05 7.90 -5.18
N SER A 72 6.41 6.63 -5.15
CA SER A 72 5.91 5.60 -6.08
C SER A 72 5.33 4.44 -5.30
N THR A 73 4.01 4.40 -5.21
CA THR A 73 3.24 3.33 -4.58
C THR A 73 3.64 1.94 -5.07
N ALA A 74 3.77 1.79 -6.40
CA ALA A 74 4.15 0.52 -7.01
C ALA A 74 5.54 0.07 -6.55
N ALA A 75 6.52 0.97 -6.55
CA ALA A 75 7.90 0.65 -6.14
C ALA A 75 7.98 0.33 -4.65
N GLU A 76 7.31 1.11 -3.79
CA GLU A 76 7.27 0.90 -2.35
C GLU A 76 6.71 -0.48 -1.99
N LEU A 77 5.59 -0.88 -2.61
CA LEU A 77 5.00 -2.21 -2.41
C LEU A 77 5.83 -3.33 -3.03
N ALA A 78 6.50 -3.09 -4.17
CA ALA A 78 7.41 -4.06 -4.76
C ALA A 78 8.59 -4.37 -3.83
N LEU A 79 9.13 -3.34 -3.15
CA LEU A 79 10.18 -3.52 -2.15
C LEU A 79 9.70 -4.29 -0.92
N VAL A 80 8.43 -4.11 -0.51
CA VAL A 80 7.81 -4.94 0.53
C VAL A 80 7.69 -6.39 0.06
N ALA A 81 7.19 -6.62 -1.16
CA ALA A 81 7.07 -7.96 -1.72
C ALA A 81 8.42 -8.68 -1.78
N ASN A 82 9.48 -8.00 -2.16
CA ASN A 82 10.83 -8.56 -2.25
C ASN A 82 11.57 -8.65 -0.90
N GLY A 83 10.98 -8.18 0.21
CA GLY A 83 11.58 -8.21 1.55
C GLY A 83 12.65 -7.14 1.79
N ASN A 84 12.77 -6.12 0.93
CA ASN A 84 13.69 -5.00 1.11
C ASN A 84 13.10 -3.91 2.02
N ALA A 85 11.77 -3.90 2.19
CA ALA A 85 11.07 -3.05 3.14
C ALA A 85 10.10 -3.88 3.98
N GLN A 86 9.82 -3.43 5.19
CA GLN A 86 8.92 -4.15 6.09
C GLN A 86 7.46 -3.71 5.96
N LEU A 87 7.19 -2.50 5.48
CA LEU A 87 5.85 -1.98 5.26
C LEU A 87 5.82 -0.85 4.24
N ALA A 88 4.66 -0.67 3.62
CA ALA A 88 4.30 0.48 2.81
C ALA A 88 2.83 0.85 3.06
N ILE A 89 2.56 2.13 3.29
CA ILE A 89 1.23 2.67 3.52
C ILE A 89 0.95 3.76 2.50
N SER A 90 -0.27 3.82 1.97
CA SER A 90 -0.72 4.97 1.19
C SER A 90 -2.04 5.52 1.71
N GLY A 91 -2.21 6.84 1.59
CA GLY A 91 -3.46 7.51 1.89
C GLY A 91 -4.52 7.36 0.80
N TYR A 92 -4.11 7.53 -0.46
CA TYR A 92 -4.98 7.46 -1.63
C TYR A 92 -4.19 7.05 -2.86
N ALA A 93 -4.57 5.93 -3.46
CA ALA A 93 -3.99 5.46 -4.71
C ALA A 93 -5.11 5.06 -5.68
N PHE A 94 -4.87 5.23 -6.96
CA PHE A 94 -5.73 4.68 -7.99
C PHE A 94 -5.41 3.23 -8.25
N THR A 95 -6.32 2.52 -8.94
CA THR A 95 -6.13 1.12 -9.33
C THR A 95 -4.78 0.89 -10.02
N TRP A 96 -4.40 1.73 -10.97
CA TRP A 96 -3.15 1.57 -11.72
C TRP A 96 -1.88 1.81 -10.90
N ASP A 97 -1.98 2.51 -9.76
CA ASP A 97 -0.82 2.77 -8.90
C ASP A 97 -0.36 1.52 -8.14
N PHE A 98 -1.25 0.54 -7.93
CA PHE A 98 -0.90 -0.62 -7.10
C PHE A 98 -1.51 -1.96 -7.52
N ALA A 99 -2.23 -2.04 -8.65
CA ALA A 99 -2.83 -3.31 -9.09
C ALA A 99 -1.76 -4.41 -9.33
N ALA A 100 -0.66 -4.07 -9.99
CA ALA A 100 0.45 -5.01 -10.17
C ALA A 100 1.12 -5.35 -8.83
N ALA A 101 1.34 -4.35 -7.96
CA ALA A 101 1.96 -4.56 -6.65
C ALA A 101 1.10 -5.40 -5.71
N TRP A 102 -0.23 -5.35 -5.85
CA TRP A 102 -1.16 -6.17 -5.07
C TRP A 102 -0.86 -7.65 -5.19
N ILE A 103 -0.71 -8.15 -6.42
CA ILE A 103 -0.39 -9.57 -6.64
C ILE A 103 1.03 -9.89 -6.18
N LEU A 104 2.00 -8.99 -6.38
CA LEU A 104 3.37 -9.19 -5.89
C LEU A 104 3.40 -9.43 -4.38
N VAL A 105 2.73 -8.56 -3.60
CA VAL A 105 2.68 -8.70 -2.13
C VAL A 105 1.94 -9.97 -1.71
N LYS A 106 0.86 -10.33 -2.37
CA LYS A 106 0.13 -11.58 -2.09
C LYS A 106 0.98 -12.82 -2.35
N GLU A 107 1.61 -12.90 -3.51
CA GLU A 107 2.39 -14.05 -3.94
C GLU A 107 3.74 -14.17 -3.21
N SER A 108 4.24 -13.08 -2.60
CA SER A 108 5.41 -13.13 -1.72
C SER A 108 5.12 -13.71 -0.33
N GLY A 109 3.87 -14.04 -0.03
CA GLY A 109 3.43 -14.48 1.29
C GLY A 109 3.28 -13.37 2.32
N ASN A 110 3.46 -12.11 1.92
CA ASN A 110 3.24 -10.94 2.75
C ASN A 110 1.75 -10.56 2.80
N LYS A 111 1.41 -9.59 3.65
CA LYS A 111 0.04 -9.12 3.82
C LYS A 111 -0.19 -7.79 3.12
N ILE A 112 -1.33 -7.69 2.44
CA ILE A 112 -1.80 -6.45 1.87
C ILE A 112 -3.27 -6.24 2.18
N TYR A 113 -3.59 -5.08 2.66
CA TYR A 113 -4.93 -4.66 3.04
C TYR A 113 -5.33 -3.44 2.23
N SER A 114 -6.61 -3.33 1.95
CA SER A 114 -7.20 -2.16 1.33
C SER A 114 -8.30 -1.57 2.20
N GLY A 115 -8.59 -0.30 1.99
CA GLY A 115 -9.76 0.37 2.52
C GLY A 115 -10.20 1.40 1.51
N ASP A 116 -11.49 1.44 1.18
CA ASP A 116 -12.00 2.56 0.40
C ASP A 116 -12.14 3.82 1.27
N MET A 117 -12.55 4.92 0.64
CA MET A 117 -12.64 6.22 1.28
C MET A 117 -13.64 6.28 2.44
N SER A 118 -14.60 5.36 2.49
CA SER A 118 -15.68 5.31 3.48
C SER A 118 -15.42 4.33 4.62
N MET A 119 -14.41 3.46 4.49
CA MET A 119 -14.14 2.40 5.45
C MET A 119 -13.32 2.87 6.65
N ASN A 120 -13.67 2.33 7.82
CA ASN A 120 -12.95 2.52 9.09
C ASN A 120 -12.11 1.30 9.48
N GLN A 121 -12.00 0.31 8.61
CA GLN A 121 -11.25 -0.93 8.84
C GLN A 121 -10.52 -1.38 7.58
N TRP A 122 -9.43 -2.10 7.79
CA TRP A 122 -8.68 -2.74 6.73
C TRP A 122 -9.36 -4.02 6.27
N ILE A 123 -9.37 -4.26 4.95
CA ILE A 123 -9.91 -5.46 4.33
C ILE A 123 -8.79 -6.14 3.54
N GLU A 124 -8.55 -7.42 3.82
CA GLU A 124 -7.52 -8.22 3.12
C GLU A 124 -7.97 -8.72 1.74
N ASN A 125 -9.26 -8.64 1.44
CA ASN A 125 -9.82 -9.10 0.18
C ASN A 125 -9.49 -8.17 -0.98
N ASN A 126 -9.55 -8.73 -2.20
CA ASN A 126 -9.39 -7.97 -3.44
C ASN A 126 -10.41 -6.82 -3.51
N PRO A 127 -9.97 -5.55 -3.50
CA PRO A 127 -10.87 -4.40 -3.48
C PRO A 127 -11.65 -4.22 -4.78
N TRP A 128 -11.20 -4.83 -5.87
CA TRP A 128 -11.79 -4.69 -7.19
C TRP A 128 -12.80 -5.79 -7.53
N LYS A 129 -12.97 -6.82 -6.70
CA LYS A 129 -13.88 -7.95 -6.97
C LYS A 129 -15.30 -7.47 -7.36
N LYS A 130 -15.76 -6.39 -6.75
CA LYS A 130 -17.09 -5.80 -7.02
C LYS A 130 -17.27 -5.25 -8.44
N PHE A 131 -16.18 -5.00 -9.19
CA PHE A 131 -16.22 -4.48 -10.55
C PHE A 131 -16.19 -5.59 -11.62
N PHE A 132 -16.06 -6.85 -11.20
CA PHE A 132 -15.97 -8.01 -12.06
C PHE A 132 -17.07 -9.01 -11.70
N ASN A 133 -18.31 -8.68 -12.05
CA ASN A 133 -19.43 -9.58 -11.94
C ASN A 133 -19.61 -10.34 -13.27
N GLU A 134 -20.08 -11.58 -13.21
CA GLU A 134 -20.24 -12.54 -14.31
C GLU A 134 -20.55 -11.87 -15.68
N GLY A 135 -19.51 -11.71 -16.50
CA GLY A 135 -19.61 -11.13 -17.85
C GLY A 135 -19.82 -9.61 -17.94
N ASN A 136 -19.96 -8.92 -16.81
CA ASN A 136 -20.16 -7.46 -16.81
C ASN A 136 -19.01 -6.76 -16.08
N TYR A 137 -18.20 -6.04 -16.85
CA TYR A 137 -17.01 -5.33 -16.33
C TYR A 137 -17.28 -3.82 -16.24
N ASN A 138 -17.35 -3.28 -15.04
CA ASN A 138 -17.47 -1.83 -14.88
C ASN A 138 -16.10 -1.14 -14.91
N LEU A 139 -15.52 -1.04 -16.10
CA LEU A 139 -14.21 -0.43 -16.31
C LEU A 139 -14.15 1.05 -15.92
N LYS A 140 -15.26 1.78 -16.05
CA LYS A 140 -15.34 3.20 -15.67
C LYS A 140 -15.23 3.36 -14.16
N GLU A 141 -15.92 2.55 -13.40
CA GLU A 141 -15.80 2.57 -11.94
C GLU A 141 -14.43 2.08 -11.48
N LEU A 142 -13.90 1.02 -12.06
CA LEU A 142 -12.56 0.51 -11.78
C LEU A 142 -11.48 1.59 -12.02
N LYS A 143 -11.57 2.31 -13.13
CA LYS A 143 -10.64 3.41 -13.46
C LYS A 143 -10.74 4.57 -12.47
N ASN A 144 -11.94 4.86 -11.98
CA ASN A 144 -12.17 5.96 -11.03
C ASN A 144 -12.00 5.55 -9.57
N TRP A 145 -11.84 4.27 -9.30
CA TRP A 145 -11.69 3.78 -7.93
C TRP A 145 -10.41 4.31 -7.30
N ARG A 146 -10.54 4.72 -6.05
CA ARG A 146 -9.44 5.14 -5.20
C ARG A 146 -9.57 4.48 -3.85
N GLY A 147 -8.46 4.04 -3.32
CA GLY A 147 -8.41 3.42 -2.00
C GLY A 147 -7.12 3.72 -1.27
N LYS A 148 -7.13 3.35 -0.02
CA LYS A 148 -5.97 3.29 0.86
C LYS A 148 -5.45 1.86 0.83
N PHE A 149 -4.17 1.70 1.05
CA PHE A 149 -3.62 0.37 1.27
C PHE A 149 -2.55 0.39 2.37
N LEU A 150 -2.33 -0.80 2.90
CA LEU A 150 -1.27 -1.15 3.82
C LEU A 150 -0.69 -2.48 3.34
N GLY A 151 0.53 -2.45 2.81
CA GLY A 151 1.33 -3.64 2.52
C GLY A 151 2.37 -3.83 3.61
N CYS A 152 2.54 -5.04 4.14
CA CYS A 152 3.54 -5.30 5.17
C CYS A 152 3.98 -6.76 5.21
N ASP A 153 5.15 -6.98 5.81
CA ASP A 153 5.59 -8.31 6.19
C ASP A 153 4.52 -9.01 7.04
N LYS A 154 4.29 -10.28 6.76
CA LYS A 154 3.24 -11.09 7.43
C LYS A 154 3.36 -11.11 8.96
N ASN A 155 4.59 -11.10 9.48
CA ASN A 155 4.85 -11.21 10.91
C ASN A 155 4.47 -9.96 11.69
N ILE A 156 4.52 -8.78 11.06
CA ILE A 156 4.14 -7.51 11.70
C ILE A 156 2.70 -7.09 11.42
N ALA A 157 1.94 -7.88 10.66
CA ALA A 157 0.61 -7.50 10.18
C ALA A 157 -0.37 -7.17 11.32
N GLU A 158 -0.42 -7.98 12.37
CA GLU A 158 -1.28 -7.72 13.53
C GLU A 158 -0.92 -6.42 14.25
N PHE A 159 0.38 -6.15 14.41
CA PHE A 159 0.83 -4.87 14.95
C PHE A 159 0.33 -3.72 14.09
N MET A 160 0.45 -3.83 12.78
CA MET A 160 0.06 -2.77 11.84
C MET A 160 -1.44 -2.47 11.91
N ILE A 161 -2.31 -3.48 11.76
CA ILE A 161 -3.77 -3.27 11.76
C ILE A 161 -4.33 -2.83 13.13
N SER A 162 -3.64 -3.16 14.22
CA SER A 162 -4.02 -2.71 15.56
C SER A 162 -3.59 -1.28 15.88
N ASN A 163 -2.56 -0.74 15.18
CA ASN A 163 -2.01 0.58 15.43
C ASN A 163 -2.32 1.62 14.34
N ILE A 164 -2.77 1.17 13.16
CA ILE A 164 -3.20 2.04 12.07
C ILE A 164 -4.57 1.57 11.59
N LYS A 165 -5.52 2.49 11.57
CA LYS A 165 -6.87 2.24 11.04
C LYS A 165 -7.20 3.26 9.97
N PRO A 166 -7.82 2.85 8.84
CA PRO A 166 -8.32 3.83 7.88
C PRO A 166 -9.35 4.74 8.56
N ASN A 167 -9.28 6.02 8.26
CA ASN A 167 -10.26 6.98 8.74
C ASN A 167 -11.33 7.16 7.67
N GLY A 168 -12.52 6.62 7.89
CA GLY A 168 -13.67 6.69 6.98
C GLY A 168 -14.42 8.02 7.02
N ARG A 169 -13.89 9.05 7.70
CA ARG A 169 -14.52 10.37 7.66
C ARG A 169 -14.61 10.84 6.21
N LYS A 170 -15.82 10.97 5.69
CA LYS A 170 -16.09 11.73 4.46
C LYS A 170 -15.38 13.07 4.66
N SER A 171 -14.37 13.34 3.84
CA SER A 171 -13.73 14.64 3.80
C SER A 171 -14.85 15.66 3.73
N ASN A 172 -15.05 16.45 4.79
CA ASN A 172 -16.04 17.51 4.78
C ASN A 172 -15.76 18.35 3.54
N ASN A 173 -16.73 18.50 2.67
CA ASN A 173 -16.67 19.27 1.42
C ASN A 173 -16.14 20.70 1.63
N LEU A 174 -16.09 21.18 2.88
CA LEU A 174 -15.57 22.47 3.29
C LEU A 174 -14.05 22.62 3.01
N PHE A 175 -13.21 21.61 3.39
CA PHE A 175 -11.77 21.67 3.11
C PHE A 175 -11.46 21.59 1.61
N ARG A 176 -12.28 20.85 0.86
CA ARG A 176 -12.15 20.76 -0.60
C ARG A 176 -12.57 22.05 -1.29
N LYS A 177 -13.56 22.79 -0.77
CA LYS A 177 -13.97 24.11 -1.23
C LYS A 177 -12.90 25.17 -0.92
N ILE A 178 -12.32 25.14 0.28
CA ILE A 178 -11.27 26.07 0.71
C ILE A 178 -10.01 25.88 -0.17
N ARG A 179 -9.56 24.64 -0.41
CA ARG A 179 -8.40 24.38 -1.25
C ARG A 179 -8.62 24.77 -2.72
N ARG A 180 -9.84 24.62 -3.24
CA ARG A 180 -10.22 25.08 -4.57
C ARG A 180 -10.22 26.61 -4.68
N PHE A 181 -10.60 27.30 -3.61
CA PHE A 181 -10.62 28.76 -3.56
C PHE A 181 -9.20 29.37 -3.63
N PHE A 182 -8.23 28.75 -2.96
CA PHE A 182 -6.83 29.20 -2.98
C PHE A 182 -6.05 28.82 -4.25
N TYR A 183 -6.50 27.80 -5.00
CA TYR A 183 -5.82 27.39 -6.25
C TYR A 183 -6.35 28.09 -7.51
N ILE A 184 -7.49 28.77 -7.45
CA ILE A 184 -8.10 29.48 -8.58
C ILE A 184 -7.82 30.98 -8.52
N ASN A 185 -7.45 31.52 -7.37
CA ASN A 185 -7.22 32.95 -7.14
C ASN A 185 -5.76 33.29 -6.72
N GLY A 186 -4.80 32.40 -7.00
CA GLY A 186 -3.36 32.60 -6.79
C GLY A 186 -2.63 32.41 -8.18
#